data_86f458ae5d7133903ae309e83dc02776
#
_entry.id   86f458ae5d7133903ae309e83dc02776
#
_cell.length_a   1.000
_cell.length_b   1.000
_cell.length_c   1.000
_cell.angle_alpha   90.00
_cell.angle_beta   90.00
_cell.angle_gamma   90.00
#
_symmetry.space_group_name_H-M   'P 1'
#
loop_
_entity.id
_entity.type
_entity.pdbx_description
1 polymer ?
#
loop_
_entity_poly.entity_id
_entity_poly.type
_entity_poly.pdbx_seq_one_letter_code
_entity_poly.pdbx_strand_id
1 'polypeptide(L)'
;VFGRFGHLLCEIARRCRAEVHTIEVPWGEVFKPDQVEDAIKRVRPRLLLTVQGDTSTTMLQPLAELGEICRRHDVLFYTDATASLGGNPLETDAWQLDAVSAGMQKCLGGPSGTSPITLSPRMEEVIRRRRCIEQGIRTDAHHDGVDEMIYSNYFDLGMVMDYWGPERVNHHTEATSALFAARECARLILQEGLDNGIAR
;
A
#
# COMPACT_ATOMS: atom_id res chain seq x y z
N VAL A 1 -13.77 -7.49 3.38
CA VAL A 1 -14.34 -6.18 3.79
C VAL A 1 -14.96 -6.31 5.16
N PHE A 2 -14.54 -5.48 6.11
CA PHE A 2 -15.08 -5.44 7.47
C PHE A 2 -15.44 -4.00 7.91
N GLY A 3 -15.49 -3.07 6.96
CA GLY A 3 -15.85 -1.68 7.17
C GLY A 3 -15.84 -0.87 5.90
N ARG A 4 -16.09 0.43 6.02
CA ARG A 4 -16.21 1.36 4.90
C ARG A 4 -14.97 1.39 4.00
N PHE A 5 -13.77 1.39 4.59
CA PHE A 5 -12.54 1.55 3.81
C PHE A 5 -12.18 0.29 3.02
N GLY A 6 -12.59 -0.89 3.49
CA GLY A 6 -12.56 -2.11 2.68
C GLY A 6 -13.46 -2.01 1.45
N HIS A 7 -14.67 -1.47 1.57
CA HIS A 7 -15.54 -1.20 0.41
C HIS A 7 -14.93 -0.17 -0.55
N LEU A 8 -14.26 0.87 -0.02
CA LEU A 8 -13.55 1.85 -0.85
C LEU A 8 -12.42 1.21 -1.65
N LEU A 9 -11.63 0.30 -1.06
CA LEU A 9 -10.61 -0.46 -1.80
C LEU A 9 -11.22 -1.29 -2.93
N CYS A 10 -12.35 -1.96 -2.70
CA CYS A 10 -13.05 -2.70 -3.75
C CYS A 10 -13.49 -1.78 -4.90
N GLU A 11 -14.01 -0.61 -4.57
CA GLU A 11 -14.43 0.40 -5.57
C GLU A 11 -13.23 0.90 -6.39
N ILE A 12 -12.12 1.23 -5.74
CA ILE A 12 -10.89 1.68 -6.40
C ILE A 12 -10.36 0.57 -7.32
N ALA A 13 -10.28 -0.67 -6.84
CA ALA A 13 -9.81 -1.79 -7.63
C ALA A 13 -10.67 -2.02 -8.89
N ARG A 14 -12.00 -1.95 -8.78
CA ARG A 14 -12.91 -2.03 -9.94
C ARG A 14 -12.69 -0.88 -10.93
N ARG A 15 -12.48 0.34 -10.46
CA ARG A 15 -12.14 1.49 -11.32
C ARG A 15 -10.80 1.31 -12.03
N CYS A 16 -9.86 0.60 -11.41
CA CYS A 16 -8.62 0.16 -12.04
C CYS A 16 -8.82 -1.08 -12.95
N ARG A 17 -10.05 -1.47 -13.27
CA ARG A 17 -10.42 -2.60 -14.12
C ARG A 17 -10.02 -3.98 -13.58
N ALA A 18 -9.77 -4.09 -12.27
CA ALA A 18 -9.51 -5.38 -11.66
C ALA A 18 -10.81 -6.20 -11.53
N GLU A 19 -10.70 -7.52 -11.75
CA GLU A 19 -11.71 -8.46 -11.31
C GLU A 19 -11.62 -8.61 -9.80
N VAL A 20 -12.69 -8.23 -9.08
CA VAL A 20 -12.70 -8.15 -7.61
C VAL A 20 -13.58 -9.21 -7.01
N HIS A 21 -12.98 -10.11 -6.24
CA HIS A 21 -13.67 -11.07 -5.39
C HIS A 21 -13.59 -10.59 -3.94
N THR A 22 -14.74 -10.50 -3.28
CA THR A 22 -14.82 -9.88 -1.95
C THR A 22 -15.10 -10.96 -0.89
N ILE A 23 -14.33 -10.93 0.20
CA ILE A 23 -14.65 -11.60 1.45
C ILE A 23 -15.28 -10.54 2.35
N GLU A 24 -16.47 -10.80 2.86
CA GLU A 24 -17.17 -9.89 3.77
C GLU A 24 -17.41 -10.58 5.11
N VAL A 25 -17.20 -9.82 6.18
CA VAL A 25 -17.57 -10.20 7.55
C VAL A 25 -18.46 -9.12 8.16
N PRO A 26 -19.28 -9.45 9.17
CA PRO A 26 -20.09 -8.45 9.86
C PRO A 26 -19.24 -7.32 10.44
N TRP A 27 -19.77 -6.12 10.51
CA TRP A 27 -19.13 -5.00 11.17
C TRP A 27 -18.90 -5.32 12.65
N GLY A 28 -17.66 -5.08 13.12
CA GLY A 28 -17.20 -5.48 14.44
C GLY A 28 -16.43 -6.82 14.46
N GLU A 29 -16.30 -7.47 13.32
CA GLU A 29 -15.50 -8.67 13.14
C GLU A 29 -14.34 -8.42 12.16
N VAL A 30 -13.31 -9.29 12.22
CA VAL A 30 -12.19 -9.33 11.27
C VAL A 30 -12.12 -10.68 10.59
N PHE A 31 -11.39 -10.78 9.49
CA PHE A 31 -11.20 -12.07 8.79
C PHE A 31 -10.41 -13.04 9.65
N LYS A 32 -10.82 -14.31 9.58
CA LYS A 32 -10.01 -15.41 10.07
C LYS A 32 -9.04 -15.87 8.96
N PRO A 33 -7.83 -16.31 9.30
CA PRO A 33 -6.84 -16.75 8.33
C PRO A 33 -7.35 -17.86 7.40
N ASP A 34 -8.08 -18.84 7.92
CA ASP A 34 -8.67 -19.94 7.15
C ASP A 34 -9.68 -19.45 6.09
N GLN A 35 -10.51 -18.45 6.41
CA GLN A 35 -11.44 -17.85 5.44
C GLN A 35 -10.68 -17.23 4.25
N VAL A 36 -9.56 -16.57 4.53
CA VAL A 36 -8.73 -15.94 3.51
C VAL A 36 -8.01 -17.02 2.68
N GLU A 37 -7.45 -18.03 3.32
CA GLU A 37 -6.77 -19.12 2.62
C GLU A 37 -7.72 -19.91 1.71
N ASP A 38 -8.93 -20.22 2.15
CA ASP A 38 -9.95 -20.89 1.35
C ASP A 38 -10.39 -20.05 0.14
N ALA A 39 -10.49 -18.74 0.32
CA ALA A 39 -10.79 -17.83 -0.79
C ALA A 39 -9.63 -17.78 -1.79
N ILE A 40 -8.39 -17.72 -1.33
CA ILE A 40 -7.20 -17.76 -2.18
C ILE A 40 -7.14 -19.06 -2.98
N LYS A 41 -7.36 -20.22 -2.36
CA LYS A 41 -7.38 -21.52 -3.04
C LYS A 41 -8.46 -21.60 -4.13
N ARG A 42 -9.63 -21.03 -3.86
CA ARG A 42 -10.76 -21.03 -4.79
C ARG A 42 -10.59 -20.05 -5.95
N VAL A 43 -10.15 -18.82 -5.67
CA VAL A 43 -10.08 -17.71 -6.63
C VAL A 43 -8.74 -17.68 -7.35
N ARG A 44 -7.65 -18.05 -6.68
CA ARG A 44 -6.26 -17.93 -7.15
C ARG A 44 -5.94 -16.51 -7.60
N PRO A 45 -6.13 -15.50 -6.73
CA PRO A 45 -5.92 -14.12 -7.09
C PRO A 45 -4.43 -13.82 -7.25
N ARG A 46 -4.10 -12.76 -7.98
CA ARG A 46 -2.73 -12.24 -8.05
C ARG A 46 -2.37 -11.35 -6.86
N LEU A 47 -3.38 -10.73 -6.26
CA LEU A 47 -3.21 -9.74 -5.20
C LEU A 47 -4.33 -9.86 -4.16
N LEU A 48 -3.98 -9.90 -2.89
CA LEU A 48 -4.87 -9.68 -1.76
C LEU A 48 -4.79 -8.21 -1.35
N LEU A 49 -5.95 -7.56 -1.23
CA LEU A 49 -6.07 -6.19 -0.70
C LEU A 49 -6.79 -6.22 0.64
N THR A 50 -6.26 -5.53 1.64
CA THR A 50 -6.95 -5.34 2.91
C THR A 50 -6.69 -3.96 3.52
N VAL A 51 -7.46 -3.60 4.51
CA VAL A 51 -7.23 -2.47 5.41
C VAL A 51 -6.72 -3.06 6.72
N GLN A 52 -5.69 -2.46 7.34
CA GLN A 52 -5.28 -2.89 8.67
C GLN A 52 -6.23 -2.36 9.73
N GLY A 53 -6.45 -1.06 9.78
CA GLY A 53 -7.37 -0.42 10.73
C GLY A 53 -8.52 0.28 10.03
N ASP A 54 -9.77 -0.12 10.29
CA ASP A 54 -10.93 0.54 9.73
C ASP A 54 -11.62 1.42 10.78
N THR A 55 -11.54 2.73 10.60
CA THR A 55 -12.10 3.71 11.54
C THR A 55 -13.63 3.73 11.59
N SER A 56 -14.31 3.15 10.61
CA SER A 56 -15.78 3.06 10.62
C SER A 56 -16.31 1.99 11.57
N THR A 57 -15.48 0.99 11.87
CA THR A 57 -15.83 -0.14 12.74
C THR A 57 -14.94 -0.23 13.98
N THR A 58 -13.88 0.59 14.04
CA THR A 58 -12.83 0.54 15.09
C THR A 58 -12.10 -0.80 15.20
N MET A 59 -12.14 -1.60 14.14
CA MET A 59 -11.51 -2.91 14.10
C MET A 59 -10.09 -2.83 13.52
N LEU A 60 -9.21 -3.66 14.07
CA LEU A 60 -7.84 -3.87 13.61
C LEU A 60 -7.69 -5.30 13.10
N GLN A 61 -7.40 -5.48 11.82
CA GLN A 61 -7.13 -6.76 11.19
C GLN A 61 -5.71 -7.23 11.50
N PRO A 62 -5.51 -8.38 12.16
CA PRO A 62 -4.20 -9.02 12.24
C PRO A 62 -3.68 -9.41 10.86
N LEU A 63 -2.42 -9.09 10.54
CA LEU A 63 -1.87 -9.27 9.20
C LEU A 63 -0.83 -10.40 9.09
N ALA A 64 -0.15 -10.76 10.18
CA ALA A 64 0.97 -11.69 10.16
C ALA A 64 0.63 -13.03 9.47
N GLU A 65 -0.41 -13.71 9.94
CA GLU A 65 -0.83 -14.99 9.36
C GLU A 65 -1.34 -14.85 7.91
N LEU A 66 -1.96 -13.72 7.57
CA LEU A 66 -2.40 -13.44 6.19
C LEU A 66 -1.21 -13.29 5.25
N GLY A 67 -0.13 -12.65 5.71
CA GLY A 67 1.11 -12.55 4.94
C GLY A 67 1.75 -13.91 4.68
N GLU A 68 1.82 -14.78 5.69
CA GLU A 68 2.30 -16.15 5.53
C GLU A 68 1.47 -16.96 4.52
N ILE A 69 0.14 -16.82 4.56
CA ILE A 69 -0.77 -17.44 3.61
C ILE A 69 -0.50 -16.92 2.20
N CYS A 70 -0.46 -15.60 2.02
CA CYS A 70 -0.18 -14.98 0.72
C CYS A 70 1.16 -15.46 0.15
N ARG A 71 2.20 -15.50 0.97
CA ARG A 71 3.52 -15.98 0.56
C ARG A 71 3.52 -17.44 0.13
N ARG A 72 2.83 -18.31 0.88
CA ARG A 72 2.70 -19.74 0.61
C ARG A 72 1.98 -20.04 -0.71
N HIS A 73 1.03 -19.18 -1.10
CA HIS A 73 0.24 -19.32 -2.32
C HIS A 73 0.71 -18.42 -3.48
N ASP A 74 1.87 -17.76 -3.34
CA ASP A 74 2.43 -16.82 -4.33
C ASP A 74 1.46 -15.69 -4.71
N VAL A 75 0.70 -15.18 -3.74
CA VAL A 75 -0.17 -14.03 -3.87
C VAL A 75 0.55 -12.79 -3.34
N LEU A 76 0.48 -11.67 -4.04
CA LEU A 76 0.96 -10.39 -3.53
C LEU A 76 0.01 -9.86 -2.45
N PHE A 77 0.56 -9.18 -1.44
CA PHE A 77 -0.25 -8.68 -0.34
C PHE A 77 -0.08 -7.17 -0.14
N TYR A 78 -1.15 -6.43 -0.39
CA TYR A 78 -1.24 -5.00 -0.10
C TYR A 78 -2.12 -4.74 1.12
N THR A 79 -1.72 -3.80 1.97
CA THR A 79 -2.57 -3.26 3.04
C THR A 79 -2.59 -1.73 3.07
N ASP A 80 -3.77 -1.19 3.30
CA ASP A 80 -3.95 0.21 3.69
C ASP A 80 -3.81 0.34 5.21
N ALA A 81 -2.75 1.00 5.65
CA ALA A 81 -2.46 1.29 7.05
C ALA A 81 -2.71 2.78 7.39
N THR A 82 -3.52 3.49 6.61
CA THR A 82 -3.76 4.93 6.79
C THR A 82 -4.19 5.28 8.22
N ALA A 83 -5.06 4.47 8.81
CA ALA A 83 -5.58 4.75 10.15
C ALA A 83 -4.71 4.17 11.29
N SER A 84 -3.79 3.27 11.00
CA SER A 84 -3.10 2.47 12.01
C SER A 84 -1.60 2.72 12.11
N LEU A 85 -0.94 3.13 11.02
CA LEU A 85 0.52 3.35 11.03
C LEU A 85 0.91 4.43 12.05
N GLY A 86 1.81 4.08 12.95
CA GLY A 86 2.25 4.93 14.04
C GLY A 86 1.40 4.83 15.33
N GLY A 87 0.22 4.20 15.25
CA GLY A 87 -0.65 3.94 16.39
C GLY A 87 -0.84 2.45 16.70
N ASN A 88 -0.36 1.57 15.82
CA ASN A 88 -0.40 0.11 15.99
C ASN A 88 0.86 -0.50 15.38
N PRO A 89 1.29 -1.67 15.86
CA PRO A 89 2.39 -2.40 15.24
C PRO A 89 2.12 -2.70 13.75
N LEU A 90 3.15 -2.54 12.94
CA LEU A 90 3.11 -2.86 11.51
C LEU A 90 4.51 -3.30 11.05
N GLU A 91 4.74 -4.60 11.06
CA GLU A 91 6.02 -5.23 10.75
C GLU A 91 6.02 -5.69 9.29
N THR A 92 6.20 -4.77 8.34
CA THR A 92 6.03 -5.02 6.91
C THR A 92 6.82 -6.21 6.41
N ASP A 93 8.11 -6.30 6.76
CA ASP A 93 8.99 -7.36 6.30
C ASP A 93 8.71 -8.68 7.02
N ALA A 94 8.58 -8.63 8.36
CA ALA A 94 8.30 -9.82 9.17
C ALA A 94 6.95 -10.44 8.81
N TRP A 95 5.95 -9.61 8.50
CA TRP A 95 4.61 -10.07 8.08
C TRP A 95 4.49 -10.27 6.57
N GLN A 96 5.60 -10.17 5.83
CA GLN A 96 5.68 -10.45 4.40
C GLN A 96 4.66 -9.65 3.55
N LEU A 97 4.45 -8.38 3.90
CA LEU A 97 3.60 -7.47 3.14
C LEU A 97 4.34 -7.00 1.89
N ASP A 98 3.69 -7.06 0.73
CA ASP A 98 4.32 -6.66 -0.53
C ASP A 98 4.15 -5.17 -0.83
N ALA A 99 3.08 -4.56 -0.35
CA ALA A 99 2.91 -3.11 -0.41
C ALA A 99 2.07 -2.62 0.77
N VAL A 100 2.46 -1.48 1.31
CA VAL A 100 1.72 -0.78 2.36
C VAL A 100 1.63 0.69 2.00
N SER A 101 0.44 1.25 2.04
CA SER A 101 0.25 2.69 1.97
C SER A 101 -0.34 3.23 3.26
N ALA A 102 -0.04 4.49 3.58
CA ALA A 102 -0.59 5.17 4.74
C ALA A 102 -0.85 6.65 4.44
N GLY A 103 -1.50 7.34 5.37
CA GLY A 103 -1.74 8.77 5.28
C GLY A 103 -1.15 9.51 6.47
N MET A 104 -0.53 10.66 6.23
CA MET A 104 0.10 11.46 7.28
C MET A 104 -0.90 12.05 8.28
N GLN A 105 -2.17 12.24 7.88
CA GLN A 105 -3.21 12.94 8.65
C GLN A 105 -3.89 12.12 9.74
N LYS A 106 -3.39 10.92 10.04
CA LYS A 106 -3.91 10.04 11.10
C LYS A 106 -2.88 9.93 12.23
N CYS A 107 -2.55 8.73 12.68
CA CYS A 107 -1.65 8.53 13.81
C CYS A 107 -0.23 9.09 13.59
N LEU A 108 0.19 9.32 12.35
CA LEU A 108 1.46 9.98 12.06
C LEU A 108 1.46 11.48 12.39
N GLY A 109 0.29 12.10 12.64
CA GLY A 109 0.15 13.46 13.18
C GLY A 109 0.47 14.59 12.21
N GLY A 110 0.54 14.32 10.91
CA GLY A 110 0.87 15.32 9.89
C GLY A 110 -0.33 15.87 9.12
N PRO A 111 -0.12 16.81 8.21
CA PRO A 111 -1.16 17.26 7.29
C PRO A 111 -1.48 16.19 6.25
N SER A 112 -2.68 16.26 5.66
CA SER A 112 -3.01 15.48 4.47
C SER A 112 -2.22 15.98 3.26
N GLY A 113 -2.18 15.14 2.19
CA GLY A 113 -1.52 15.51 0.91
C GLY A 113 -0.20 14.77 0.65
N THR A 114 0.31 14.02 1.63
CA THR A 114 1.44 13.12 1.47
C THR A 114 1.06 11.73 1.97
N SER A 115 1.34 10.72 1.17
CA SER A 115 1.04 9.32 1.48
C SER A 115 2.30 8.48 1.35
N PRO A 116 2.92 8.06 2.46
CA PRO A 116 4.05 7.13 2.39
C PRO A 116 3.59 5.78 1.83
N ILE A 117 4.43 5.18 1.01
CA ILE A 117 4.25 3.84 0.48
C ILE A 117 5.56 3.06 0.64
N THR A 118 5.48 1.79 1.01
CA THR A 118 6.60 0.85 0.96
C THR A 118 6.25 -0.32 0.05
N LEU A 119 7.27 -0.86 -0.62
CA LEU A 119 7.13 -1.92 -1.60
C LEU A 119 8.16 -3.02 -1.33
N SER A 120 7.74 -4.28 -1.44
CA SER A 120 8.66 -5.41 -1.44
C SER A 120 9.38 -5.52 -2.80
N PRO A 121 10.54 -6.21 -2.88
CA PRO A 121 11.19 -6.48 -4.16
C PRO A 121 10.28 -7.21 -5.17
N ARG A 122 9.37 -8.07 -4.71
CA ARG A 122 8.38 -8.73 -5.57
C ARG A 122 7.40 -7.74 -6.20
N MET A 123 6.93 -6.79 -5.40
CA MET A 123 6.01 -5.75 -5.87
C MET A 123 6.73 -4.77 -6.81
N GLU A 124 7.96 -4.38 -6.49
CA GLU A 124 8.78 -3.55 -7.37
C GLU A 124 8.95 -4.19 -8.76
N GLU A 125 9.23 -5.49 -8.81
CA GLU A 125 9.38 -6.19 -10.08
C GLU A 125 8.10 -6.13 -10.92
N VAL A 126 6.93 -6.34 -10.31
CA VAL A 126 5.64 -6.23 -11.00
C VAL A 126 5.42 -4.81 -11.53
N ILE A 127 5.77 -3.79 -10.75
CA ILE A 127 5.65 -2.39 -11.17
C ILE A 127 6.59 -2.09 -12.34
N ARG A 128 7.86 -2.50 -12.26
CA ARG A 128 8.86 -2.30 -13.31
C ARG A 128 8.47 -2.97 -14.63
N ARG A 129 7.85 -4.13 -14.58
CA ARG A 129 7.33 -4.82 -15.78
C ARG A 129 6.18 -4.07 -16.46
N ARG A 130 5.50 -3.16 -15.76
CA ARG A 130 4.41 -2.33 -16.26
C ARG A 130 4.82 -0.87 -16.50
N ARG A 131 6.10 -0.55 -16.32
CA ARG A 131 6.66 0.78 -16.48
C ARG A 131 6.47 1.27 -17.91
N CYS A 132 6.03 2.52 -18.05
CA CYS A 132 5.98 3.22 -19.32
C CYS A 132 6.48 4.66 -19.10
N ILE A 133 7.54 5.04 -19.80
CA ILE A 133 8.11 6.38 -19.69
C ILE A 133 7.34 7.32 -20.62
N GLU A 134 6.92 8.45 -20.09
CA GLU A 134 6.28 9.53 -20.85
C GLU A 134 7.18 9.99 -22.01
N GLN A 135 6.59 10.17 -23.20
CA GLN A 135 7.35 10.51 -24.40
C GLN A 135 8.13 11.83 -24.29
N GLY A 136 7.59 12.82 -23.56
CA GLY A 136 8.22 14.14 -23.41
C GLY A 136 9.54 14.14 -22.63
N ILE A 137 9.81 13.08 -21.86
CA ILE A 137 11.03 12.92 -21.06
C ILE A 137 11.84 11.67 -21.43
N ARG A 138 11.37 10.92 -22.43
CA ARG A 138 11.98 9.68 -22.88
C ARG A 138 13.31 9.94 -23.60
N THR A 139 14.31 9.12 -23.31
CA THR A 139 15.59 9.06 -24.00
C THR A 139 15.83 7.65 -24.54
N ASP A 140 16.85 7.48 -25.40
CA ASP A 140 17.22 6.17 -25.96
C ASP A 140 17.65 5.15 -24.89
N ALA A 141 18.03 5.61 -23.70
CA ALA A 141 18.36 4.75 -22.57
C ALA A 141 17.14 4.17 -21.83
N HIS A 142 15.95 4.70 -22.09
CA HIS A 142 14.72 4.29 -21.43
C HIS A 142 14.02 3.16 -22.18
N HIS A 143 13.66 2.12 -21.45
CA HIS A 143 12.90 0.99 -21.97
C HIS A 143 11.60 0.83 -21.20
N ASP A 144 10.52 0.57 -21.94
CA ASP A 144 9.24 0.23 -21.31
C ASP A 144 9.29 -1.20 -20.74
N GLY A 145 8.41 -1.45 -19.77
CA GLY A 145 8.15 -2.79 -19.28
C GLY A 145 7.49 -3.68 -20.34
N VAL A 146 7.40 -4.96 -20.06
CA VAL A 146 6.88 -5.99 -20.99
C VAL A 146 5.40 -6.28 -20.77
N ASP A 147 4.80 -5.83 -19.68
CA ASP A 147 3.40 -6.03 -19.33
C ASP A 147 2.57 -4.79 -19.66
N GLU A 148 1.24 -4.92 -19.55
CA GLU A 148 0.33 -3.81 -19.76
C GLU A 148 0.66 -2.63 -18.85
N MET A 149 0.79 -1.43 -19.43
CA MET A 149 1.18 -0.22 -18.70
C MET A 149 0.17 0.17 -17.62
N ILE A 150 0.64 0.94 -16.64
CA ILE A 150 -0.21 1.60 -15.66
C ILE A 150 -0.97 2.75 -16.36
N TYR A 151 -2.30 2.79 -16.22
CA TYR A 151 -3.14 3.74 -16.97
C TYR A 151 -3.06 5.18 -16.46
N SER A 152 -2.69 5.39 -15.21
CA SER A 152 -2.53 6.73 -14.65
C SER A 152 -1.09 7.19 -14.79
N ASN A 153 -0.84 8.30 -15.49
CA ASN A 153 0.47 8.92 -15.50
C ASN A 153 0.86 9.42 -14.10
N TYR A 154 -0.03 10.12 -13.42
CA TYR A 154 0.27 10.70 -12.09
C TYR A 154 0.47 9.67 -10.98
N PHE A 155 -0.31 8.57 -10.99
CA PHE A 155 -0.19 7.48 -10.03
C PHE A 155 0.58 6.27 -10.59
N ASP A 156 1.44 6.49 -11.56
CA ASP A 156 2.37 5.47 -12.05
C ASP A 156 3.52 5.31 -11.05
N LEU A 157 3.46 4.24 -10.24
CA LEU A 157 4.50 3.95 -9.25
C LEU A 157 5.86 3.68 -9.90
N GLY A 158 5.92 3.21 -11.15
CA GLY A 158 7.16 3.05 -11.88
C GLY A 158 7.84 4.41 -12.11
N MET A 159 7.08 5.40 -12.58
CA MET A 159 7.58 6.77 -12.76
C MET A 159 7.91 7.45 -11.43
N VAL A 160 7.11 7.23 -10.38
CA VAL A 160 7.39 7.75 -9.04
C VAL A 160 8.70 7.18 -8.49
N MET A 161 8.95 5.88 -8.68
CA MET A 161 10.21 5.25 -8.28
C MET A 161 11.41 5.83 -9.05
N ASP A 162 11.27 6.10 -10.35
CA ASP A 162 12.32 6.71 -11.17
C ASP A 162 12.58 8.17 -10.74
N TYR A 163 11.54 8.92 -10.40
CA TYR A 163 11.66 10.28 -9.87
C TYR A 163 12.48 10.34 -8.57
N TRP A 164 12.22 9.42 -7.63
CA TRP A 164 12.96 9.30 -6.38
C TRP A 164 14.26 8.49 -6.53
N GLY A 165 14.47 7.85 -7.67
CA GLY A 165 15.65 7.06 -7.99
C GLY A 165 16.90 7.93 -8.23
N PRO A 166 18.07 7.29 -8.49
CA PRO A 166 19.34 8.01 -8.72
C PRO A 166 19.30 8.95 -9.91
N GLU A 167 18.57 8.58 -10.96
CA GLU A 167 18.51 9.32 -12.23
C GLU A 167 17.61 10.56 -12.16
N ARG A 168 16.77 10.66 -11.14
CA ARG A 168 15.88 11.81 -10.92
C ARG A 168 15.01 12.13 -12.13
N VAL A 169 14.42 11.13 -12.75
CA VAL A 169 13.56 11.30 -13.92
C VAL A 169 12.38 12.19 -13.57
N ASN A 170 12.18 13.29 -14.30
CA ASN A 170 11.11 14.23 -13.99
C ASN A 170 9.74 13.57 -14.16
N HIS A 171 8.86 13.78 -13.20
CA HIS A 171 7.50 13.22 -13.22
C HIS A 171 6.44 14.26 -12.81
N HIS A 172 6.62 14.90 -11.65
CA HIS A 172 5.65 15.85 -11.09
C HIS A 172 6.33 16.91 -10.23
N THR A 173 5.57 17.91 -9.82
CA THR A 173 6.02 18.89 -8.81
C THR A 173 5.59 18.43 -7.45
N GLU A 174 6.55 18.20 -6.58
CA GLU A 174 6.31 17.76 -5.22
C GLU A 174 5.59 18.80 -4.36
N ALA A 175 4.72 18.31 -3.48
CA ALA A 175 4.08 19.13 -2.44
C ALA A 175 5.10 19.43 -1.32
N THR A 176 6.07 20.31 -1.58
CA THR A 176 7.26 20.55 -0.76
C THR A 176 6.92 20.83 0.70
N SER A 177 5.92 21.67 0.98
CA SER A 177 5.51 21.99 2.35
C SER A 177 4.97 20.75 3.09
N ALA A 178 4.23 19.88 2.41
CA ALA A 178 3.73 18.63 2.98
C ALA A 178 4.87 17.63 3.25
N LEU A 179 5.88 17.57 2.37
CA LEU A 179 7.07 16.74 2.59
C LEU A 179 7.91 17.22 3.79
N PHE A 180 8.09 18.52 3.97
CA PHE A 180 8.74 19.06 5.17
C PHE A 180 7.98 18.70 6.44
N ALA A 181 6.66 18.80 6.42
CA ALA A 181 5.83 18.40 7.55
C ALA A 181 5.91 16.89 7.80
N ALA A 182 5.87 16.05 6.75
CA ALA A 182 6.02 14.61 6.86
C ALA A 182 7.38 14.22 7.47
N ARG A 183 8.47 14.87 7.01
CA ARG A 183 9.81 14.69 7.59
C ARG A 183 9.84 15.02 9.08
N GLU A 184 9.19 16.11 9.49
CA GLU A 184 9.16 16.51 10.90
C GLU A 184 8.35 15.52 11.75
N CYS A 185 7.20 15.05 11.25
CA CYS A 185 6.43 13.99 11.92
C CYS A 185 7.26 12.72 12.12
N ALA A 186 7.93 12.26 11.08
CA ALA A 186 8.81 11.09 11.17
C ALA A 186 9.95 11.32 12.18
N ARG A 187 10.56 12.50 12.19
CA ARG A 187 11.62 12.87 13.15
C ARG A 187 11.11 12.81 14.59
N LEU A 188 9.92 13.33 14.85
CA LEU A 188 9.32 13.32 16.20
C LEU A 188 9.00 11.90 16.65
N ILE A 189 8.43 11.07 15.79
CA ILE A 189 8.14 9.66 16.09
C ILE A 189 9.43 8.90 16.39
N LEU A 190 10.48 9.09 15.61
CA LEU A 190 11.78 8.46 15.85
C LEU A 190 12.42 8.94 17.16
N GLN A 191 12.24 10.20 17.53
CA GLN A 191 12.75 10.76 18.79
C GLN A 191 11.97 10.23 20.00
N GLU A 192 10.65 10.09 19.90
CA GLU A 192 9.81 9.51 20.93
C GLU A 192 10.04 8.00 21.10
N GLY A 193 10.35 7.33 20.00
CA GLY A 193 10.37 5.88 19.85
C GLY A 193 8.99 5.33 19.47
N LEU A 194 8.96 4.48 18.46
CA LEU A 194 7.71 3.96 17.91
C LEU A 194 6.87 3.21 18.95
N ASP A 195 7.52 2.38 19.78
CA ASP A 195 6.84 1.62 20.83
C ASP A 195 6.20 2.53 21.89
N ASN A 196 6.86 3.64 22.21
CA ASN A 196 6.30 4.63 23.15
C ASN A 196 5.09 5.35 22.54
N GLY A 197 5.14 5.69 21.26
CA GLY A 197 4.03 6.29 20.52
C GLY A 197 2.82 5.35 20.47
N ILE A 198 3.04 4.06 20.22
CA ILE A 198 1.99 3.02 20.20
C ILE A 198 1.38 2.80 21.59
N ALA A 199 2.19 2.87 22.64
CA ALA A 199 1.73 2.65 24.01
C ALA A 199 0.92 3.82 24.61
N ARG A 200 0.99 5.01 24.02
CA ARG A 200 0.26 6.22 24.44
C ARG A 200 -1.21 6.20 24.01
#